data_1edf24f890e89989bc1e548bf956c00b
#
_entry.id   1edf24f890e89989bc1e548bf956c00b
#
_cell.length_a   1.000
_cell.length_b   1.000
_cell.length_c   1.000
_cell.angle_alpha   90.00
_cell.angle_beta   90.00
_cell.angle_gamma   90.00
#
_symmetry.space_group_name_H-M   'P 1'
#
loop_
_entity.id
_entity.type
_entity.pdbx_description
1 polymer ?
#
loop_
_entity_poly.entity_id
_entity_poly.type
_entity_poly.pdbx_seq_one_letter_code
_entity_poly.pdbx_strand_id
1 'polypeptide(L)'
;LPEPGQWLGLASVFATLCIFSGLGRICGVAHDLPGVSVLLGWSVFAAVLTISGVFGGWSFMPVFVGVSLIGIGMLIWNRHALLSEAISLRAVFALGLPLIIIIAAKAPSEVDSFTHWLPNGLFIWEKDVFFRSKGIASQSVYPGFPYNVTFLFYAVSRIAGEFVENAIIQFNAVFLLLFAALL
;
A
#
# COMPACT_ATOMS: atom_id res chain seq x y z
N LEU A 1 11.58 6.82 -19.20
CA LEU A 1 11.97 5.87 -18.14
C LEU A 1 11.87 6.58 -16.80
N PRO A 2 11.54 5.86 -15.72
CA PRO A 2 11.50 6.43 -14.37
C PRO A 2 12.87 6.98 -13.94
N GLU A 3 12.84 8.04 -13.13
CA GLU A 3 14.01 8.57 -12.44
C GLU A 3 14.42 7.69 -11.25
N PRO A 4 15.65 7.86 -10.69
CA PRO A 4 16.10 7.01 -9.56
C PRO A 4 15.13 6.95 -8.37
N GLY A 5 14.54 8.08 -7.96
CA GLY A 5 13.55 8.13 -6.88
C GLY A 5 12.26 7.38 -7.23
N GLN A 6 11.84 7.42 -8.50
CA GLN A 6 10.66 6.69 -8.97
C GLN A 6 10.89 5.17 -8.99
N TRP A 7 12.11 4.71 -9.28
CA TRP A 7 12.47 3.31 -9.12
C TRP A 7 12.46 2.86 -7.67
N LEU A 8 12.93 3.71 -6.74
CA LEU A 8 12.84 3.46 -5.30
C LEU A 8 11.38 3.36 -4.86
N GLY A 9 10.53 4.29 -5.32
CA GLY A 9 9.08 4.25 -5.08
C GLY A 9 8.45 2.94 -5.57
N LEU A 10 8.75 2.53 -6.81
CA LEU A 10 8.25 1.27 -7.37
C LEU A 10 8.72 0.05 -6.56
N ALA A 11 10.00 0.00 -6.19
CA ALA A 11 10.51 -1.08 -5.34
C ALA A 11 9.81 -1.13 -3.98
N SER A 12 9.51 0.04 -3.40
CA SER A 12 8.77 0.16 -2.13
C SER A 12 7.32 -0.26 -2.24
N VAL A 13 6.67 -0.03 -3.40
CA VAL A 13 5.34 -0.59 -3.71
C VAL A 13 5.39 -2.12 -3.70
N PHE A 14 6.35 -2.72 -4.41
CA PHE A 14 6.50 -4.18 -4.42
C PHE A 14 6.82 -4.75 -3.03
N ALA A 15 7.67 -4.10 -2.24
CA ALA A 15 7.93 -4.50 -0.85
C ALA A 15 6.65 -4.45 0.00
N THR A 16 5.82 -3.41 -0.18
CA THR A 16 4.52 -3.28 0.50
C THR A 16 3.56 -4.40 0.09
N LEU A 17 3.51 -4.76 -1.20
CA LEU A 17 2.69 -5.87 -1.71
C LEU A 17 3.14 -7.22 -1.10
N CYS A 18 4.44 -7.42 -0.93
CA CYS A 18 4.96 -8.60 -0.24
C CYS A 18 4.49 -8.65 1.22
N ILE A 19 4.56 -7.54 1.95
CA ILE A 19 4.04 -7.45 3.32
C ILE A 19 2.55 -7.77 3.35
N PHE A 20 1.76 -7.19 2.44
CA PHE A 20 0.32 -7.47 2.34
C PHE A 20 0.05 -8.94 2.00
N SER A 21 0.79 -9.54 1.07
CA SER A 21 0.64 -10.97 0.77
C SER A 21 0.88 -11.83 2.03
N GLY A 22 1.90 -11.50 2.84
CA GLY A 22 2.14 -12.17 4.12
C GLY A 22 0.99 -11.99 5.11
N LEU A 23 0.50 -10.76 5.30
CA LEU A 23 -0.61 -10.45 6.20
C LEU A 23 -1.90 -11.15 5.79
N GLY A 24 -2.22 -11.19 4.50
CA GLY A 24 -3.45 -11.81 4.01
C GLY A 24 -3.51 -13.31 4.28
N ARG A 25 -2.38 -13.97 4.44
CA ARG A 25 -2.32 -15.40 4.79
C ARG A 25 -2.78 -15.71 6.20
N ILE A 26 -2.81 -14.72 7.09
CA ILE A 26 -3.40 -14.86 8.42
C ILE A 26 -4.90 -15.21 8.33
N CYS A 27 -5.57 -14.73 7.27
CA CYS A 27 -7.00 -14.97 7.07
C CYS A 27 -7.36 -16.41 6.66
N GLY A 28 -6.38 -17.26 6.32
CA GLY A 28 -6.59 -18.69 6.01
C GLY A 28 -7.32 -18.99 4.69
N VAL A 29 -7.82 -17.97 3.99
CA VAL A 29 -8.72 -18.12 2.82
C VAL A 29 -7.97 -18.04 1.48
N ALA A 30 -6.71 -17.64 1.50
CA ALA A 30 -6.00 -17.17 0.31
C ALA A 30 -5.27 -18.26 -0.50
N HIS A 31 -5.52 -19.55 -0.26
CA HIS A 31 -4.68 -20.60 -0.83
C HIS A 31 -4.94 -20.88 -2.31
N ASP A 32 -6.16 -20.64 -2.80
CA ASP A 32 -6.59 -21.12 -4.12
C ASP A 32 -6.73 -20.01 -5.18
N LEU A 33 -6.73 -18.73 -4.77
CA LEU A 33 -6.92 -17.60 -5.67
C LEU A 33 -5.71 -16.67 -5.70
N PRO A 34 -4.98 -16.59 -6.84
CA PRO A 34 -3.81 -15.73 -6.96
C PRO A 34 -4.14 -14.25 -6.70
N GLY A 35 -3.33 -13.58 -5.87
CA GLY A 35 -3.48 -12.16 -5.57
C GLY A 35 -4.49 -11.80 -4.47
N VAL A 36 -5.37 -12.73 -4.07
CA VAL A 36 -6.34 -12.49 -2.97
C VAL A 36 -5.64 -12.24 -1.65
N SER A 37 -4.51 -12.89 -1.41
CA SER A 37 -3.68 -12.65 -0.22
C SER A 37 -3.26 -11.18 -0.08
N VAL A 38 -2.92 -10.53 -1.17
CA VAL A 38 -2.52 -9.10 -1.19
C VAL A 38 -3.70 -8.20 -0.80
N LEU A 39 -4.89 -8.45 -1.36
CA LEU A 39 -6.09 -7.65 -1.08
C LEU A 39 -6.55 -7.82 0.37
N LEU A 40 -6.54 -9.04 0.89
CA LEU A 40 -6.85 -9.33 2.29
C LEU A 40 -5.82 -8.70 3.23
N GLY A 41 -4.54 -8.77 2.89
CA GLY A 41 -3.48 -8.16 3.67
C GLY A 41 -3.57 -6.65 3.72
N TRP A 42 -3.89 -5.99 2.61
CA TRP A 42 -4.20 -4.56 2.60
C TRP A 42 -5.38 -4.24 3.51
N SER A 43 -6.45 -5.03 3.46
CA SER A 43 -7.63 -4.86 4.32
C SER A 43 -7.27 -4.99 5.80
N VAL A 44 -6.48 -5.99 6.18
CA VAL A 44 -5.99 -6.19 7.55
C VAL A 44 -5.11 -5.00 7.98
N PHE A 45 -4.19 -4.59 7.14
CA PHE A 45 -3.31 -3.45 7.38
C PHE A 45 -4.10 -2.17 7.63
N ALA A 46 -5.03 -1.84 6.73
CA ALA A 46 -5.88 -0.66 6.84
C ALA A 46 -6.76 -0.70 8.10
N ALA A 47 -7.33 -1.86 8.43
CA ALA A 47 -8.14 -2.03 9.63
C ALA A 47 -7.32 -1.82 10.91
N VAL A 48 -6.12 -2.40 11.01
CA VAL A 48 -5.25 -2.26 12.19
C VAL A 48 -4.83 -0.81 12.38
N LEU A 49 -4.39 -0.12 11.33
CA LEU A 49 -4.02 1.30 11.43
C LEU A 49 -5.22 2.18 11.76
N THR A 50 -6.40 1.90 11.18
CA THR A 50 -7.62 2.64 11.49
C THR A 50 -8.01 2.47 12.96
N ILE A 51 -8.05 1.24 13.46
CA ILE A 51 -8.38 0.93 14.87
C ILE A 51 -7.38 1.62 15.80
N SER A 52 -6.08 1.49 15.53
CA SER A 52 -5.02 2.09 16.34
C SER A 52 -5.11 3.61 16.37
N GLY A 53 -5.36 4.25 15.24
CA GLY A 53 -5.45 5.70 15.15
C GLY A 53 -6.74 6.27 15.72
N VAL A 54 -7.89 5.62 15.48
CA VAL A 54 -9.20 6.11 15.94
C VAL A 54 -9.38 5.89 17.43
N PHE A 55 -9.17 4.67 17.92
CA PHE A 55 -9.43 4.30 19.30
C PHE A 55 -8.21 4.50 20.22
N GLY A 56 -7.01 4.15 19.76
CA GLY A 56 -5.78 4.32 20.52
C GLY A 56 -5.21 5.73 20.48
N GLY A 57 -5.45 6.46 19.39
CA GLY A 57 -4.79 7.75 19.15
C GLY A 57 -3.26 7.64 19.06
N TRP A 58 -2.78 6.45 18.69
CA TRP A 58 -1.36 6.12 18.66
C TRP A 58 -0.70 6.64 17.38
N SER A 59 0.59 6.88 17.48
CA SER A 59 1.47 7.05 16.32
C SER A 59 1.40 5.80 15.43
N PHE A 60 1.35 6.01 14.12
CA PHE A 60 1.26 4.90 13.16
C PHE A 60 2.57 4.12 13.02
N MET A 61 3.71 4.75 13.27
CA MET A 61 5.03 4.14 13.01
C MET A 61 5.27 2.85 13.80
N PRO A 62 5.04 2.79 15.13
CA PRO A 62 5.19 1.54 15.88
C PRO A 62 4.23 0.45 15.39
N VAL A 63 2.98 0.83 15.05
CA VAL A 63 1.97 -0.10 14.54
C VAL A 63 2.38 -0.61 13.15
N PHE A 64 2.82 0.28 12.26
CA PHE A 64 3.35 -0.06 10.94
C PHE A 64 4.51 -1.06 11.03
N VAL A 65 5.49 -0.79 11.89
CA VAL A 65 6.63 -1.70 12.11
C VAL A 65 6.14 -3.05 12.60
N GLY A 66 5.27 -3.09 13.62
CA GLY A 66 4.73 -4.34 14.17
C GLY A 66 3.98 -5.16 13.12
N VAL A 67 3.07 -4.53 12.38
CA VAL A 67 2.29 -5.20 11.33
C VAL A 67 3.19 -5.67 10.18
N SER A 68 4.19 -4.85 9.80
CA SER A 68 5.15 -5.22 8.75
C SER A 68 6.00 -6.42 9.16
N LEU A 69 6.47 -6.47 10.41
CA LEU A 69 7.21 -7.64 10.94
C LEU A 69 6.36 -8.90 10.94
N ILE A 70 5.08 -8.81 11.30
CA ILE A 70 4.14 -9.93 11.22
C ILE A 70 3.97 -10.37 9.77
N GLY A 71 3.76 -9.43 8.83
CA GLY A 71 3.65 -9.72 7.40
C GLY A 71 4.88 -10.42 6.85
N ILE A 72 6.07 -9.92 7.17
CA ILE A 72 7.35 -10.54 6.76
C ILE A 72 7.51 -11.93 7.40
N GLY A 73 7.19 -12.09 8.67
CA GLY A 73 7.23 -13.39 9.35
C GLY A 73 6.32 -14.42 8.68
N MET A 74 5.08 -14.02 8.35
CA MET A 74 4.13 -14.87 7.62
C MET A 74 4.58 -15.17 6.19
N LEU A 75 5.24 -14.22 5.53
CA LEU A 75 5.85 -14.41 4.23
C LEU A 75 6.92 -15.53 4.27
N ILE A 76 7.83 -15.44 5.24
CA ILE A 76 8.91 -16.43 5.43
C ILE A 76 8.33 -17.80 5.78
N TRP A 77 7.35 -17.84 6.68
CA TRP A 77 6.66 -19.07 7.10
C TRP A 77 5.96 -19.77 5.93
N ASN A 78 5.29 -19.01 5.07
CA ASN A 78 4.51 -19.51 3.93
C ASN A 78 5.25 -19.39 2.58
N ARG A 79 6.57 -19.34 2.55
CA ARG A 79 7.39 -19.09 1.36
C ARG A 79 7.05 -19.97 0.14
N HIS A 80 6.70 -21.24 0.35
CA HIS A 80 6.35 -22.16 -0.74
C HIS A 80 5.03 -21.78 -1.41
N ALA A 81 4.03 -21.41 -0.62
CA ALA A 81 2.75 -20.94 -1.14
C ALA A 81 2.87 -19.60 -1.89
N LEU A 82 3.77 -18.71 -1.42
CA LEU A 82 4.11 -17.46 -2.11
C LEU A 82 4.77 -17.69 -3.46
N LEU A 83 5.71 -18.61 -3.53
CA LEU A 83 6.35 -18.97 -4.80
C LEU A 83 5.33 -19.53 -5.79
N SER A 84 4.41 -20.36 -5.33
CA SER A 84 3.30 -20.87 -6.17
C SER A 84 2.41 -19.73 -6.68
N GLU A 85 2.03 -18.79 -5.81
CA GLU A 85 1.25 -17.61 -6.16
C GLU A 85 1.99 -16.71 -7.15
N ALA A 86 3.26 -16.42 -6.92
CA ALA A 86 4.09 -15.63 -7.83
C ALA A 86 4.23 -16.29 -9.22
N ILE A 87 4.36 -17.62 -9.26
CA ILE A 87 4.39 -18.37 -10.53
C ILE A 87 3.05 -18.25 -11.27
N SER A 88 1.93 -18.30 -10.56
CA SER A 88 0.58 -18.15 -11.15
C SER A 88 0.38 -16.74 -11.71
N LEU A 89 0.89 -15.72 -11.04
CA LEU A 89 0.75 -14.31 -11.44
C LEU A 89 1.75 -13.87 -12.52
N ARG A 90 2.80 -14.67 -12.80
CA ARG A 90 3.94 -14.26 -13.63
C ARG A 90 3.55 -13.77 -15.03
N ALA A 91 2.58 -14.41 -15.68
CA ALA A 91 2.18 -14.05 -17.05
C ALA A 91 1.46 -12.69 -17.07
N VAL A 92 0.54 -12.46 -16.14
CA VAL A 92 -0.21 -11.21 -16.02
C VAL A 92 0.74 -10.05 -15.70
N PHE A 93 1.67 -10.25 -14.76
CA PHE A 93 2.65 -9.22 -14.40
C PHE A 93 3.69 -8.99 -15.51
N ALA A 94 4.12 -10.03 -16.24
CA ALA A 94 5.01 -9.86 -17.36
C ALA A 94 4.36 -9.04 -18.50
N LEU A 95 3.08 -9.29 -18.79
CA LEU A 95 2.32 -8.49 -19.76
C LEU A 95 2.02 -7.07 -19.25
N GLY A 96 1.78 -6.90 -17.96
CA GLY A 96 1.52 -5.62 -17.33
C GLY A 96 2.77 -4.79 -17.03
N LEU A 97 3.98 -5.37 -17.11
CA LEU A 97 5.23 -4.70 -16.74
C LEU A 97 5.47 -3.37 -17.48
N PRO A 98 5.24 -3.26 -18.80
CA PRO A 98 5.37 -1.99 -19.50
C PRO A 98 4.44 -0.91 -18.92
N LEU A 99 3.20 -1.26 -18.58
CA LEU A 99 2.24 -0.36 -17.97
C LEU A 99 2.72 0.12 -16.59
N ILE A 100 3.19 -0.80 -15.76
CA ILE A 100 3.73 -0.48 -14.42
C ILE A 100 4.90 0.50 -14.53
N ILE A 101 5.83 0.27 -15.46
CA ILE A 101 6.99 1.14 -15.68
C ILE A 101 6.56 2.54 -16.16
N ILE A 102 5.61 2.61 -17.09
CA ILE A 102 5.08 3.90 -17.58
C ILE A 102 4.40 4.66 -16.44
N ILE A 103 3.62 3.99 -15.62
CA ILE A 103 2.92 4.60 -14.48
C ILE A 103 3.91 5.04 -13.41
N ALA A 104 4.96 4.27 -13.14
CA ALA A 104 6.00 4.65 -12.19
C ALA A 104 6.72 5.96 -12.59
N ALA A 105 6.81 6.26 -13.90
CA ALA A 105 7.41 7.48 -14.42
C ALA A 105 6.47 8.69 -14.42
N LYS A 106 5.19 8.53 -14.05
CA LYS A 106 4.21 9.62 -14.09
C LYS A 106 4.02 10.25 -12.71
N ALA A 107 3.89 11.59 -12.71
CA ALA A 107 3.38 12.33 -11.56
C ALA A 107 1.83 12.23 -11.52
N PRO A 108 1.22 12.33 -10.33
CA PRO A 108 -0.24 12.48 -10.21
C PRO A 108 -0.72 13.71 -10.99
N SER A 109 -1.85 13.58 -11.68
CA SER A 109 -2.41 14.66 -12.51
C SER A 109 -3.90 14.92 -12.27
N GLU A 110 -4.52 14.13 -11.39
CA GLU A 110 -5.95 14.20 -11.11
C GLU A 110 -6.25 15.25 -10.03
N VAL A 111 -7.34 15.99 -10.20
CA VAL A 111 -7.79 17.02 -9.25
C VAL A 111 -7.95 16.42 -7.84
N ASP A 112 -8.54 15.24 -7.74
CA ASP A 112 -8.77 14.55 -6.46
C ASP A 112 -7.45 14.18 -5.74
N SER A 113 -6.40 13.92 -6.51
CA SER A 113 -5.07 13.68 -5.93
C SER A 113 -4.58 14.90 -5.16
N PHE A 114 -4.76 16.10 -5.70
CA PHE A 114 -4.27 17.34 -5.08
C PHE A 114 -5.21 17.92 -4.02
N THR A 115 -6.50 17.61 -4.08
CA THR A 115 -7.48 18.14 -3.12
C THR A 115 -7.54 17.37 -1.81
N HIS A 116 -7.34 16.06 -1.83
CA HIS A 116 -7.45 15.25 -0.60
C HIS A 116 -6.49 14.05 -0.51
N TRP A 117 -6.21 13.30 -1.60
CA TRP A 117 -5.38 12.09 -1.47
C TRP A 117 -3.96 12.40 -1.07
N LEU A 118 -3.26 13.27 -1.82
CA LEU A 118 -1.88 13.67 -1.52
C LEU A 118 -1.79 14.45 -0.20
N PRO A 119 -2.64 15.49 0.06
CA PRO A 119 -2.60 16.19 1.33
C PRO A 119 -2.85 15.29 2.55
N ASN A 120 -3.79 14.33 2.46
CA ASN A 120 -4.03 13.37 3.54
C ASN A 120 -2.84 12.39 3.68
N GLY A 121 -2.25 11.93 2.57
CA GLY A 121 -1.08 11.07 2.56
C GLY A 121 0.13 11.74 3.19
N LEU A 122 0.42 12.97 2.77
CA LEU A 122 1.50 13.78 3.30
C LEU A 122 1.30 14.07 4.79
N PHE A 123 0.06 14.40 5.19
CA PHE A 123 -0.27 14.65 6.58
C PHE A 123 0.05 13.45 7.47
N ILE A 124 -0.43 12.25 7.14
CA ILE A 124 -0.16 11.06 7.98
C ILE A 124 1.31 10.63 7.91
N TRP A 125 1.99 10.86 6.78
CA TRP A 125 3.43 10.57 6.66
C TRP A 125 4.26 11.51 7.54
N GLU A 126 3.94 12.81 7.58
CA GLU A 126 4.67 13.79 8.39
C GLU A 126 4.30 13.75 9.88
N LYS A 127 3.00 13.68 10.18
CA LYS A 127 2.48 13.81 11.55
C LYS A 127 2.31 12.49 12.28
N ASP A 128 2.30 11.38 11.52
CA ASP A 128 2.23 10.01 12.03
C ASP A 128 0.97 9.71 12.85
N VAL A 129 -0.09 10.48 12.67
CA VAL A 129 -1.38 10.37 13.36
C VAL A 129 -2.53 10.76 12.42
N PHE A 130 -3.78 10.43 12.79
CA PHE A 130 -4.94 10.98 12.11
C PHE A 130 -5.12 12.47 12.34
N PHE A 131 -5.67 13.14 11.33
CA PHE A 131 -6.20 14.49 11.50
C PHE A 131 -7.30 14.50 12.58
N ARG A 132 -7.27 15.50 13.42
CA ARG A 132 -8.29 15.76 14.44
C ARG A 132 -8.70 17.22 14.35
N SER A 133 -10.02 17.50 14.44
CA SER A 133 -10.58 18.84 14.30
C SER A 133 -10.04 19.88 15.31
N LYS A 134 -9.53 19.42 16.44
CA LYS A 134 -8.89 20.27 17.48
C LYS A 134 -7.36 20.20 17.48
N GLY A 135 -6.76 19.60 16.44
CA GLY A 135 -5.31 19.38 16.34
C GLY A 135 -4.65 20.25 15.28
N ILE A 136 -3.57 19.72 14.68
CA ILE A 136 -2.83 20.38 13.61
C ILE A 136 -3.72 20.45 12.37
N ALA A 137 -3.79 21.62 11.74
CA ALA A 137 -4.57 21.81 10.51
C ALA A 137 -4.06 20.93 9.37
N SER A 138 -4.96 20.29 8.65
CA SER A 138 -4.66 19.60 7.39
C SER A 138 -4.84 20.56 6.22
N GLN A 139 -4.04 20.40 5.18
CA GLN A 139 -4.21 21.11 3.91
C GLN A 139 -5.25 20.45 3.00
N SER A 140 -5.79 19.30 3.41
CA SER A 140 -6.82 18.58 2.66
C SER A 140 -8.16 19.30 2.71
N VAL A 141 -8.87 19.32 1.56
CA VAL A 141 -10.27 19.79 1.48
C VAL A 141 -11.19 18.82 2.25
N TYR A 142 -10.82 17.54 2.29
CA TYR A 142 -11.58 16.48 2.97
C TYR A 142 -10.69 15.71 3.96
N PRO A 143 -10.31 16.31 5.10
CA PRO A 143 -9.40 15.65 6.05
C PRO A 143 -10.01 14.43 6.75
N GLY A 144 -11.35 14.29 6.73
CA GLY A 144 -12.09 13.13 7.26
C GLY A 144 -12.36 12.03 6.22
N PHE A 145 -11.79 12.10 5.01
CA PHE A 145 -12.02 11.10 3.97
C PHE A 145 -11.42 9.72 4.37
N PRO A 146 -11.97 8.59 3.87
CA PRO A 146 -11.47 7.27 4.24
C PRO A 146 -9.97 7.11 4.01
N TYR A 147 -9.23 6.67 5.04
CA TYR A 147 -7.78 6.59 5.02
C TYR A 147 -7.23 5.27 4.45
N ASN A 148 -8.06 4.30 4.08
CA ASN A 148 -7.61 3.01 3.56
C ASN A 148 -6.65 3.14 2.37
N VAL A 149 -6.95 4.03 1.42
CA VAL A 149 -6.09 4.36 0.27
C VAL A 149 -4.89 5.19 0.72
N THR A 150 -5.10 6.15 1.64
CA THR A 150 -4.06 7.02 2.19
C THR A 150 -2.97 6.23 2.92
N PHE A 151 -3.32 5.09 3.54
CA PHE A 151 -2.34 4.19 4.15
C PHE A 151 -1.40 3.52 3.13
N LEU A 152 -1.74 3.47 1.85
CA LEU A 152 -0.82 3.02 0.81
C LEU A 152 0.33 4.02 0.63
N PHE A 153 0.03 5.32 0.58
CA PHE A 153 1.07 6.36 0.61
C PHE A 153 1.98 6.21 1.82
N TYR A 154 1.36 6.05 2.99
CA TYR A 154 2.10 5.92 4.24
C TYR A 154 3.06 4.73 4.21
N ALA A 155 2.58 3.54 3.87
CA ALA A 155 3.38 2.32 3.85
C ALA A 155 4.56 2.43 2.87
N VAL A 156 4.29 2.85 1.63
CA VAL A 156 5.32 2.98 0.59
C VAL A 156 6.34 4.02 0.99
N SER A 157 5.89 5.20 1.44
CA SER A 157 6.79 6.30 1.80
C SER A 157 7.65 5.98 3.03
N ARG A 158 7.12 5.19 3.99
CA ARG A 158 7.92 4.71 5.14
C ARG A 158 9.01 3.72 4.72
N ILE A 159 8.74 2.89 3.73
CA ILE A 159 9.75 1.94 3.18
C ILE A 159 10.76 2.70 2.32
N ALA A 160 10.32 3.65 1.50
CA ALA A 160 11.19 4.46 0.64
C ALA A 160 12.07 5.45 1.43
N GLY A 161 11.63 5.88 2.62
CA GLY A 161 12.29 6.94 3.40
C GLY A 161 11.97 8.36 2.91
N GLU A 162 11.17 8.50 1.85
CA GLU A 162 10.70 9.75 1.28
C GLU A 162 9.22 9.64 0.88
N PHE A 163 8.54 10.78 0.68
CA PHE A 163 7.14 10.76 0.27
C PHE A 163 7.00 10.40 -1.21
N VAL A 164 6.31 9.28 -1.49
CA VAL A 164 6.12 8.73 -2.84
C VAL A 164 4.75 9.14 -3.37
N GLU A 165 4.70 10.25 -4.11
CA GLU A 165 3.45 10.87 -4.59
C GLU A 165 2.63 9.99 -5.54
N ASN A 166 3.28 9.13 -6.32
CA ASN A 166 2.63 8.27 -7.31
C ASN A 166 2.29 6.86 -6.81
N ALA A 167 2.44 6.61 -5.50
CA ALA A 167 2.20 5.29 -4.92
C ALA A 167 0.80 4.74 -5.24
N ILE A 168 -0.26 5.54 -5.08
CA ILE A 168 -1.64 5.10 -5.34
C ILE A 168 -1.85 4.69 -6.79
N ILE A 169 -1.32 5.43 -7.75
CA ILE A 169 -1.49 5.12 -9.18
C ILE A 169 -0.81 3.79 -9.49
N GLN A 170 0.35 3.53 -8.90
CA GLN A 170 1.05 2.26 -9.02
C GLN A 170 0.25 1.11 -8.40
N PHE A 171 -0.32 1.30 -7.20
CA PHE A 171 -1.19 0.29 -6.59
C PHE A 171 -2.43 0.00 -7.43
N ASN A 172 -3.08 1.03 -8.00
CA ASN A 172 -4.24 0.85 -8.86
C ASN A 172 -3.90 -0.02 -10.07
N ALA A 173 -2.74 0.22 -10.72
CA ALA A 173 -2.28 -0.63 -11.82
C ALA A 173 -2.05 -2.08 -11.38
N VAL A 174 -1.38 -2.28 -10.23
CA VAL A 174 -1.14 -3.62 -9.70
C VAL A 174 -2.45 -4.32 -9.33
N PHE A 175 -3.38 -3.63 -8.68
CA PHE A 175 -4.68 -4.21 -8.32
C PHE A 175 -5.49 -4.59 -9.55
N LEU A 176 -5.47 -3.79 -10.62
CA LEU A 176 -6.08 -4.17 -11.90
C LEU A 176 -5.48 -5.47 -12.46
N LEU A 177 -4.15 -5.63 -12.37
CA LEU A 177 -3.49 -6.87 -12.80
C LEU A 177 -3.86 -8.05 -11.90
N LEU A 178 -3.96 -7.86 -10.58
CA LEU A 178 -4.41 -8.90 -9.66
C LEU A 178 -5.86 -9.31 -9.95
N PHE A 179 -6.75 -8.36 -10.20
CA PHE A 179 -8.14 -8.68 -10.61
C PHE A 179 -8.20 -9.38 -11.96
N ALA A 180 -7.37 -8.97 -12.94
CA ALA A 180 -7.29 -9.66 -14.23
C ALA A 180 -6.79 -11.11 -14.10
N ALA A 181 -6.01 -11.42 -13.09
CA ALA A 181 -5.54 -12.77 -12.83
C ALA A 181 -6.61 -13.69 -12.20
N LEU A 182 -7.73 -13.13 -11.72
CA LEU A 182 -8.86 -13.88 -11.17
C LEU A 182 -9.90 -14.28 -12.24
N LEU A 183 -9.79 -13.72 -13.46
CA LEU A 183 -10.66 -14.03 -14.60
C LEU A 183 -10.13 -15.20 -15.43
#